data_83f43bfdc766140876c091877f1c77d2
#
_entry.id   83f43bfdc766140876c091877f1c77d2
#
_cell.length_a   1.000
_cell.length_b   1.000
_cell.length_c   1.000
_cell.angle_alpha   90.00
_cell.angle_beta   90.00
_cell.angle_gamma   90.00
#
_symmetry.space_group_name_H-M   'P 1'
#
loop_
_entity.id
_entity.type
_entity.pdbx_description
1 polymer ?
#
loop_
_entity_poly.entity_id
_entity_poly.type
_entity_poly.pdbx_seq_one_letter_code
_entity_poly.pdbx_strand_id
1 'polypeptide(L)'
;MLNAIMDYVFSVKYSVSIVLMFIVADIYANYTDIDLPADHVKYYLNAFPTVAEECRNDTACPYKDSLDTKACWGYEPNCKTENSFSFPQCPGDHRGWVTTKQAQLETFYAQGDFGYVRDQRKEMSIFCEPLFVDDSSLECSEHMRFCRARNIMINFTELIRRNEPIRYKMDVLKEGEIGGFCTLNEKRLNENADHISPLQSWGPELRNFRKLPRPPIVNGDCDIVIEKPTYIMKIDAINMYHHFCDFFNLYASLHVNLSHPAAFSTDNHIMIWESYSYRSAFQDAFDAFTRNPLWDLKTFRGETVCFKNLVFPLLPRMIFGLYYNTPLIYGCEKSGLFKAFGDHLLHRLRIPLHERKNQRIRVTLLSRDTQYRKILNEDELVKALKENPEYKVRKVVYNKKVPFKKQLEITRNSDIFIGIHGAGLTHLMFLPDWAAVFEIYNCEDPGCYKDLARLRGVKYFTWENTSKLVQQDPGTHPDGGAHAKFTNYSFDIKEFLRIVSLATDYVKNHNDFKRFLSKRAQRKRTEAKNQTRISDVNEEKDPKAKKANELKPVIQSKDEL
;
A
#
# COMPACT_ATOMS: atom_id res chain seq x y z
N MET A 1 35.16 -42.78 27.37
CA MET A 1 35.77 -42.17 26.17
C MET A 1 34.82 -42.15 24.97
N LEU A 2 33.96 -43.16 24.72
CA LEU A 2 33.05 -43.13 23.60
C LEU A 2 31.90 -42.07 23.72
N ASN A 3 31.38 -41.81 24.91
CA ASN A 3 30.32 -40.84 25.09
C ASN A 3 30.78 -39.37 24.90
N ALA A 4 32.02 -39.03 25.21
CA ALA A 4 32.54 -37.69 24.99
C ALA A 4 32.79 -37.35 23.51
N ILE A 5 33.01 -38.37 22.67
CA ILE A 5 33.19 -38.20 21.21
C ILE A 5 31.87 -38.04 20.50
N MET A 6 30.78 -38.67 20.97
CA MET A 6 29.45 -38.51 20.41
C MET A 6 28.87 -37.10 20.66
N ASP A 7 29.06 -36.57 21.87
CA ASP A 7 28.59 -35.20 22.19
C ASP A 7 29.34 -34.11 21.43
N TYR A 8 30.64 -34.31 21.15
CA TYR A 8 31.43 -33.38 20.34
C TYR A 8 31.03 -33.39 18.85
N VAL A 9 30.72 -34.55 18.30
CA VAL A 9 30.28 -34.69 16.92
C VAL A 9 28.87 -34.12 16.73
N PHE A 10 27.97 -34.26 17.71
CA PHE A 10 26.64 -33.64 17.67
C PHE A 10 26.72 -32.11 17.82
N SER A 11 27.55 -31.58 18.71
CA SER A 11 27.73 -30.14 18.91
C SER A 11 28.34 -29.45 17.69
N VAL A 12 29.30 -30.09 17.01
CA VAL A 12 29.93 -29.54 15.80
C VAL A 12 28.97 -29.58 14.60
N LYS A 13 28.13 -30.62 14.47
CA LYS A 13 27.13 -30.68 13.41
C LYS A 13 26.02 -29.60 13.58
N TYR A 14 25.58 -29.34 14.81
CA TYR A 14 24.60 -28.28 15.07
C TYR A 14 25.18 -26.88 14.84
N SER A 15 26.40 -26.62 15.25
CA SER A 15 27.07 -25.33 15.04
C SER A 15 27.35 -25.05 13.56
N VAL A 16 27.76 -26.07 12.79
CA VAL A 16 28.02 -25.90 11.35
C VAL A 16 26.69 -25.74 10.55
N SER A 17 25.61 -26.43 10.93
CA SER A 17 24.30 -26.25 10.29
C SER A 17 23.69 -24.87 10.58
N ILE A 18 23.85 -24.32 11.80
CA ILE A 18 23.37 -22.98 12.15
C ILE A 18 24.19 -21.90 11.43
N VAL A 19 25.50 -22.05 11.34
CA VAL A 19 26.38 -21.09 10.62
C VAL A 19 26.14 -21.14 9.11
N LEU A 20 25.90 -22.32 8.53
CA LEU A 20 25.55 -22.45 7.10
C LEU A 20 24.15 -21.91 6.77
N MET A 21 23.17 -22.01 7.68
CA MET A 21 21.86 -21.37 7.50
C MET A 21 21.93 -19.83 7.48
N PHE A 22 22.82 -19.22 8.27
CA PHE A 22 23.01 -17.77 8.26
C PHE A 22 23.72 -17.26 7.00
N ILE A 23 24.68 -18.02 6.46
CA ILE A 23 25.47 -17.60 5.28
C ILE A 23 24.66 -17.69 3.96
N VAL A 24 23.67 -18.57 3.84
CA VAL A 24 22.84 -18.68 2.63
C VAL A 24 21.67 -17.68 2.59
N ALA A 25 21.26 -17.15 3.76
CA ALA A 25 20.17 -16.14 3.83
C ALA A 25 20.61 -14.73 3.42
N ASP A 26 21.91 -14.41 3.49
CA ASP A 26 22.41 -13.03 3.37
C ASP A 26 22.86 -12.60 1.97
N ILE A 27 22.75 -13.46 0.95
CA ILE A 27 23.33 -13.20 -0.39
C ILE A 27 22.50 -12.19 -1.23
N TYR A 28 21.33 -11.77 -0.79
CA TYR A 28 20.38 -11.04 -1.67
C TYR A 28 19.86 -9.68 -1.23
N ALA A 29 20.27 -9.13 -0.12
CA ALA A 29 19.86 -7.79 0.29
C ALA A 29 21.05 -6.94 0.71
N ASN A 30 21.34 -5.92 -0.06
CA ASN A 30 22.31 -4.87 0.24
C ASN A 30 21.54 -3.60 0.61
N TYR A 31 22.11 -2.73 1.46
CA TYR A 31 21.51 -1.44 1.78
C TYR A 31 21.35 -0.55 0.52
N THR A 32 22.11 -0.78 -0.55
CA THR A 32 21.98 -0.07 -1.84
C THR A 32 20.68 -0.42 -2.57
N ASP A 33 20.06 -1.56 -2.26
CA ASP A 33 18.81 -2.00 -2.86
C ASP A 33 17.57 -1.46 -2.15
N ILE A 34 17.75 -0.71 -1.06
CA ILE A 34 16.66 -0.12 -0.31
C ILE A 34 15.97 0.96 -1.16
N ASP A 35 14.75 0.68 -1.58
CA ASP A 35 13.87 1.63 -2.26
C ASP A 35 12.56 1.79 -1.47
N LEU A 36 12.65 2.37 -0.29
CA LEU A 36 11.55 2.59 0.64
C LEU A 36 11.40 4.09 0.98
N PRO A 37 10.20 4.54 1.39
CA PRO A 37 10.05 5.88 1.95
C PRO A 37 11.09 6.14 3.04
N ALA A 38 11.66 7.35 3.09
CA ALA A 38 12.71 7.67 4.06
C ALA A 38 12.31 7.35 5.51
N ASP A 39 11.04 7.62 5.85
CA ASP A 39 10.51 7.33 7.19
C ASP A 39 10.37 5.82 7.47
N HIS A 40 10.39 4.96 6.43
CA HIS A 40 10.29 3.50 6.57
C HIS A 40 11.65 2.82 6.74
N VAL A 41 12.75 3.46 6.33
CA VAL A 41 14.08 2.83 6.28
C VAL A 41 14.53 2.33 7.66
N LYS A 42 14.31 3.10 8.72
CA LYS A 42 14.69 2.71 10.08
C LYS A 42 13.98 1.44 10.57
N TYR A 43 12.72 1.23 10.18
CA TYR A 43 11.95 0.01 10.51
C TYR A 43 12.46 -1.19 9.72
N TYR A 44 12.84 -0.97 8.47
CA TYR A 44 13.43 -2.00 7.62
C TYR A 44 14.81 -2.43 8.15
N LEU A 45 15.71 -1.48 8.42
CA LEU A 45 17.06 -1.79 8.93
C LEU A 45 17.01 -2.50 10.30
N ASN A 46 16.05 -2.15 11.15
CA ASN A 46 15.87 -2.84 12.42
C ASN A 46 15.36 -4.28 12.27
N ALA A 47 14.60 -4.55 11.21
CA ALA A 47 14.12 -5.89 10.87
C ALA A 47 15.22 -6.76 10.19
N PHE A 48 16.25 -6.13 9.59
CA PHE A 48 17.35 -6.79 8.89
C PHE A 48 18.72 -6.33 9.43
N PRO A 49 19.18 -6.92 10.56
CA PRO A 49 20.44 -6.52 11.21
C PRO A 49 21.67 -6.64 10.30
N THR A 50 21.71 -7.62 9.39
CA THR A 50 22.80 -7.81 8.44
C THR A 50 22.94 -6.65 7.47
N VAL A 51 21.82 -6.21 6.88
CA VAL A 51 21.78 -5.02 6.00
C VAL A 51 22.14 -3.75 6.78
N ALA A 52 21.72 -3.66 8.04
CA ALA A 52 22.09 -2.54 8.92
C ALA A 52 23.60 -2.53 9.21
N GLU A 53 24.22 -3.71 9.41
CA GLU A 53 25.65 -3.84 9.64
C GLU A 53 26.48 -3.45 8.40
N GLU A 54 26.07 -3.87 7.21
CA GLU A 54 26.69 -3.42 5.96
C GLU A 54 26.65 -1.91 5.83
N CYS A 55 25.48 -1.28 6.07
CA CYS A 55 25.34 0.17 6.07
C CYS A 55 26.20 0.83 7.16
N ARG A 56 26.35 0.23 8.33
CA ARG A 56 27.19 0.75 9.43
C ARG A 56 28.66 0.79 9.02
N ASN A 57 29.14 -0.23 8.33
CA ASN A 57 30.55 -0.39 7.96
C ASN A 57 30.92 0.42 6.71
N ASP A 58 29.96 0.78 5.85
CA ASP A 58 30.23 1.61 4.68
C ASP A 58 30.04 3.10 4.98
N THR A 59 31.11 3.88 4.86
CA THR A 59 31.08 5.34 5.07
C THR A 59 30.17 6.09 4.10
N ALA A 60 29.89 5.52 2.93
CA ALA A 60 29.04 6.09 1.89
C ALA A 60 27.54 5.81 2.11
N CYS A 61 27.16 4.95 3.08
CA CYS A 61 25.77 4.64 3.32
C CYS A 61 24.94 5.89 3.68
N PRO A 62 23.86 6.18 2.97
CA PRO A 62 23.05 7.38 3.19
C PRO A 62 22.08 7.25 4.37
N TYR A 63 21.98 6.06 5.00
CA TYR A 63 20.98 5.76 6.03
C TYR A 63 21.55 5.73 7.45
N LYS A 64 22.71 6.37 7.69
CA LYS A 64 23.38 6.41 9.01
C LYS A 64 22.43 6.89 10.12
N ASP A 65 21.60 7.92 9.84
CA ASP A 65 20.63 8.48 10.79
C ASP A 65 19.46 7.53 11.09
N SER A 66 19.33 6.44 10.33
CA SER A 66 18.27 5.43 10.49
C SER A 66 18.74 4.19 11.23
N LEU A 67 20.05 4.10 11.54
CA LEU A 67 20.63 3.01 12.31
C LEU A 67 20.38 3.18 13.82
N ASP A 68 20.55 2.09 14.55
CA ASP A 68 20.53 2.06 16.03
C ASP A 68 19.26 2.64 16.67
N THR A 69 18.16 2.63 15.92
CA THR A 69 16.85 3.01 16.42
C THR A 69 16.15 1.81 17.09
N LYS A 70 15.15 2.08 17.93
CA LYS A 70 14.23 1.06 18.46
C LYS A 70 12.96 0.91 17.62
N ALA A 71 12.96 1.49 16.42
CA ALA A 71 11.80 1.51 15.55
C ALA A 71 11.40 0.10 15.12
N CYS A 72 10.11 -0.23 15.19
CA CYS A 72 9.55 -1.52 14.81
C CYS A 72 8.19 -1.31 14.12
N TRP A 73 7.80 -2.19 13.20
CA TRP A 73 6.53 -2.05 12.51
C TRP A 73 5.32 -2.26 13.44
N GLY A 74 5.48 -3.15 14.45
CA GLY A 74 4.44 -3.51 15.40
C GLY A 74 4.18 -5.02 15.48
N TYR A 75 4.61 -5.80 14.50
CA TYR A 75 4.45 -7.27 14.50
C TYR A 75 5.65 -8.02 15.06
N GLU A 76 6.74 -7.35 15.35
CA GLU A 76 7.93 -7.95 15.95
C GLU A 76 7.66 -8.30 17.43
N PRO A 77 8.19 -9.44 17.94
CA PRO A 77 7.87 -9.93 19.30
C PRO A 77 8.16 -8.94 20.43
N ASN A 78 9.19 -8.12 20.28
CA ASN A 78 9.64 -7.16 21.30
C ASN A 78 9.32 -5.70 20.94
N CYS A 79 8.42 -5.46 19.98
CA CYS A 79 8.03 -4.13 19.57
C CYS A 79 7.21 -3.43 20.67
N LYS A 80 7.76 -2.36 21.23
CA LYS A 80 7.03 -1.51 22.18
C LYS A 80 6.17 -0.49 21.44
N THR A 81 5.01 -0.18 21.97
CA THR A 81 4.05 0.75 21.36
C THR A 81 4.67 2.11 21.00
N GLU A 82 5.53 2.66 21.87
CA GLU A 82 6.19 3.95 21.63
C GLU A 82 7.20 3.93 20.47
N ASN A 83 7.65 2.74 20.05
CA ASN A 83 8.59 2.55 18.94
C ASN A 83 7.90 2.05 17.66
N SER A 84 6.61 1.70 17.77
CA SER A 84 5.82 1.16 16.67
C SER A 84 5.52 2.22 15.62
N PHE A 85 5.49 1.81 14.36
CA PHE A 85 5.02 2.65 13.25
C PHE A 85 3.55 3.04 13.43
N SER A 86 2.75 2.17 14.02
CA SER A 86 1.31 2.34 14.15
C SER A 86 0.91 2.91 15.51
N PHE A 87 0.02 3.91 15.44
CA PHE A 87 -0.60 4.57 16.61
C PHE A 87 -2.10 4.73 16.39
N PRO A 88 -2.89 3.63 16.43
CA PRO A 88 -4.34 3.73 16.29
C PRO A 88 -4.95 4.56 17.42
N GLN A 89 -6.01 5.28 17.09
CA GLN A 89 -6.76 6.11 18.03
C GLN A 89 -8.19 5.59 18.17
N CYS A 90 -8.64 5.37 19.40
CA CYS A 90 -10.00 4.95 19.70
C CYS A 90 -10.62 5.86 20.74
N PRO A 91 -11.94 6.16 20.65
CA PRO A 91 -12.61 7.08 21.57
C PRO A 91 -12.75 6.51 22.98
N GLY A 92 -12.91 5.20 23.12
CA GLY A 92 -13.19 4.54 24.39
C GLY A 92 -14.64 4.68 24.83
N ASP A 93 -15.54 5.05 23.92
CA ASP A 93 -16.97 5.11 24.18
C ASP A 93 -17.58 3.70 24.16
N HIS A 94 -18.74 3.55 24.80
CA HIS A 94 -19.44 2.28 24.94
C HIS A 94 -20.34 1.91 23.76
N ARG A 95 -20.11 2.50 22.59
CA ARG A 95 -20.88 2.20 21.38
C ARG A 95 -20.27 1.01 20.66
N GLY A 96 -21.12 0.07 20.28
CA GLY A 96 -20.71 -1.16 19.59
C GLY A 96 -20.40 -2.31 20.54
N TRP A 97 -19.86 -3.39 19.97
CA TRP A 97 -19.62 -4.65 20.68
C TRP A 97 -18.30 -4.66 21.48
N VAL A 98 -17.39 -3.75 21.19
CA VAL A 98 -16.12 -3.56 21.92
C VAL A 98 -16.22 -2.26 22.73
N THR A 99 -16.35 -2.39 24.04
CA THR A 99 -16.82 -1.28 24.90
C THR A 99 -15.74 -0.55 25.68
N THR A 100 -14.53 -1.11 25.81
CA THR A 100 -13.43 -0.44 26.52
C THR A 100 -12.41 0.10 25.53
N LYS A 101 -11.77 1.22 25.87
CA LYS A 101 -10.74 1.83 25.01
C LYS A 101 -9.61 0.87 24.71
N GLN A 102 -9.16 0.11 25.69
CA GLN A 102 -8.07 -0.85 25.50
C GLN A 102 -8.48 -1.98 24.55
N ALA A 103 -9.66 -2.58 24.77
CA ALA A 103 -10.17 -3.63 23.89
C ALA A 103 -10.44 -3.10 22.46
N GLN A 104 -10.90 -1.85 22.31
CA GLN A 104 -11.06 -1.20 21.00
C GLN A 104 -9.72 -1.07 20.28
N LEU A 105 -8.68 -0.59 20.96
CA LEU A 105 -7.33 -0.46 20.40
C LEU A 105 -6.77 -1.82 19.97
N GLU A 106 -6.84 -2.83 20.85
CA GLU A 106 -6.35 -4.18 20.58
C GLU A 106 -7.08 -4.83 19.40
N THR A 107 -8.42 -4.73 19.37
CA THR A 107 -9.21 -5.32 18.29
C THR A 107 -8.97 -4.60 16.96
N PHE A 108 -8.95 -3.27 16.96
CA PHE A 108 -8.67 -2.50 15.75
C PHE A 108 -7.25 -2.80 15.22
N TYR A 109 -6.27 -2.88 16.13
CA TYR A 109 -4.91 -3.22 15.78
C TYR A 109 -4.80 -4.63 15.17
N ALA A 110 -5.43 -5.63 15.79
CA ALA A 110 -5.41 -7.00 15.32
C ALA A 110 -6.13 -7.20 13.98
N GLN A 111 -7.19 -6.43 13.70
CA GLN A 111 -8.06 -6.66 12.55
C GLN A 111 -7.87 -5.65 11.41
N GLY A 112 -7.32 -4.47 11.68
CA GLY A 112 -7.21 -3.39 10.71
C GLY A 112 -5.81 -2.77 10.58
N ASP A 113 -4.80 -3.32 11.26
CA ASP A 113 -3.46 -2.73 11.30
C ASP A 113 -2.36 -3.81 11.31
N PHE A 114 -1.14 -3.49 11.65
CA PHE A 114 0.00 -4.39 11.72
C PHE A 114 -0.19 -5.59 12.68
N GLY A 115 -1.13 -5.52 13.61
CA GLY A 115 -1.56 -6.67 14.38
C GLY A 115 -2.09 -7.81 13.51
N TYR A 116 -2.76 -7.51 12.41
CA TYR A 116 -3.18 -8.51 11.44
C TYR A 116 -1.97 -9.26 10.82
N VAL A 117 -0.93 -8.52 10.42
CA VAL A 117 0.32 -9.12 9.93
C VAL A 117 0.99 -9.98 11.00
N ARG A 118 1.04 -9.49 12.26
CA ARG A 118 1.57 -10.25 13.41
C ARG A 118 0.86 -11.59 13.56
N ASP A 119 -0.45 -11.60 13.49
CA ASP A 119 -1.24 -12.79 13.72
C ASP A 119 -1.07 -13.78 12.56
N GLN A 120 -1.06 -13.31 11.29
CA GLN A 120 -0.72 -14.16 10.15
C GLN A 120 0.67 -14.80 10.28
N ARG A 121 1.68 -14.06 10.75
CA ARG A 121 3.04 -14.59 10.99
C ARG A 121 3.08 -15.63 12.09
N LYS A 122 2.30 -15.46 13.16
CA LYS A 122 2.20 -16.43 14.27
C LYS A 122 1.50 -17.72 13.86
N GLU A 123 0.53 -17.63 12.97
CA GLU A 123 -0.24 -18.75 12.46
C GLU A 123 0.53 -19.60 11.45
N MET A 124 1.68 -19.13 10.94
CA MET A 124 2.48 -19.86 9.97
C MET A 124 2.87 -21.23 10.49
N SER A 125 2.59 -22.25 9.69
CA SER A 125 2.87 -23.63 10.01
C SER A 125 3.30 -24.41 8.77
N ILE A 126 4.09 -25.47 8.97
CA ILE A 126 4.66 -26.30 7.91
C ILE A 126 3.64 -27.33 7.46
N PHE A 127 3.34 -27.37 6.17
CA PHE A 127 2.49 -28.33 5.48
C PHE A 127 3.32 -29.36 4.72
N CYS A 128 4.45 -28.93 4.16
CA CYS A 128 5.41 -29.77 3.44
C CYS A 128 6.79 -29.46 4.01
N GLU A 129 7.35 -30.41 4.77
CA GLU A 129 8.59 -30.23 5.50
C GLU A 129 9.78 -30.75 4.69
N PRO A 130 10.79 -29.92 4.38
CA PRO A 130 11.99 -30.34 3.67
C PRO A 130 12.89 -31.15 4.61
N LEU A 131 13.50 -32.22 4.10
CA LEU A 131 14.55 -32.99 4.81
C LEU A 131 15.95 -32.47 4.47
N PHE A 132 16.13 -31.94 3.26
CA PHE A 132 17.38 -31.39 2.76
C PHE A 132 17.18 -30.00 2.14
N VAL A 133 18.27 -29.29 1.85
CA VAL A 133 18.27 -27.89 1.35
C VAL A 133 17.52 -27.75 0.02
N ASP A 134 17.65 -28.73 -0.88
CA ASP A 134 17.04 -28.70 -2.21
C ASP A 134 15.63 -29.30 -2.25
N ASP A 135 15.14 -29.77 -1.11
CA ASP A 135 13.78 -30.29 -1.01
C ASP A 135 12.75 -29.17 -1.10
N SER A 136 11.52 -29.58 -1.38
CA SER A 136 10.40 -28.65 -1.42
C SER A 136 9.91 -28.29 -0.03
N SER A 137 9.38 -27.08 0.13
CA SER A 137 8.66 -26.69 1.35
C SER A 137 7.36 -25.97 1.01
N LEU A 138 6.38 -26.11 1.90
CA LEU A 138 5.15 -25.33 1.89
C LEU A 138 4.80 -24.95 3.32
N GLU A 139 4.69 -23.65 3.57
CA GLU A 139 4.26 -23.09 4.85
C GLU A 139 3.05 -22.18 4.60
N CYS A 140 2.03 -22.28 5.43
CA CYS A 140 0.84 -21.44 5.35
C CYS A 140 0.41 -20.92 6.71
N SER A 141 -0.25 -19.76 6.72
CA SER A 141 -1.05 -19.33 7.86
C SER A 141 -2.36 -20.12 7.93
N GLU A 142 -3.09 -19.98 9.02
CA GLU A 142 -4.36 -20.66 9.25
C GLU A 142 -5.31 -20.46 8.06
N HIS A 143 -6.05 -21.51 7.69
CA HIS A 143 -6.94 -21.53 6.53
C HIS A 143 -6.27 -21.18 5.19
N MET A 144 -4.96 -21.34 5.08
CA MET A 144 -4.21 -21.02 3.86
C MET A 144 -4.48 -19.61 3.32
N ARG A 145 -4.58 -18.63 4.23
CA ARG A 145 -4.79 -17.21 3.84
C ARG A 145 -3.58 -16.60 3.17
N PHE A 146 -2.40 -16.97 3.65
CA PHE A 146 -1.11 -16.65 3.08
C PHE A 146 -0.27 -17.91 3.06
N CYS A 147 0.43 -18.19 1.94
CA CYS A 147 1.39 -19.29 1.89
C CYS A 147 2.68 -18.87 1.19
N ARG A 148 3.76 -19.58 1.52
CA ARG A 148 5.03 -19.52 0.79
C ARG A 148 5.55 -20.92 0.56
N ALA A 149 6.12 -21.14 -0.60
CA ALA A 149 6.63 -22.43 -1.00
C ALA A 149 8.00 -22.31 -1.66
N ARG A 150 8.81 -23.36 -1.57
CA ARG A 150 10.12 -23.44 -2.21
C ARG A 150 10.22 -24.74 -3.00
N ASN A 151 10.92 -24.67 -4.14
CA ASN A 151 11.23 -25.82 -5.00
C ASN A 151 9.99 -26.66 -5.35
N ILE A 152 8.86 -26.01 -5.62
CA ILE A 152 7.62 -26.70 -6.00
C ILE A 152 7.39 -26.70 -7.50
N MET A 153 6.69 -27.72 -7.96
CA MET A 153 6.27 -27.91 -9.34
C MET A 153 4.80 -27.56 -9.50
N ILE A 154 4.45 -26.84 -10.58
CA ILE A 154 3.08 -26.70 -11.07
C ILE A 154 3.03 -27.15 -12.52
N ASN A 155 2.16 -28.10 -12.81
CA ASN A 155 1.92 -28.63 -14.15
C ASN A 155 0.76 -27.88 -14.81
N PHE A 156 1.06 -27.06 -15.82
CA PHE A 156 0.07 -26.30 -16.59
C PHE A 156 -0.29 -26.96 -17.93
N THR A 157 0.12 -28.21 -18.20
CA THR A 157 -0.10 -28.88 -19.47
C THR A 157 -1.57 -29.03 -19.83
N GLU A 158 -2.44 -29.30 -18.85
CA GLU A 158 -3.88 -29.42 -19.08
C GLU A 158 -4.59 -28.10 -19.37
N LEU A 159 -3.97 -26.96 -19.03
CA LEU A 159 -4.55 -25.64 -19.35
C LEU A 159 -4.64 -25.38 -20.86
N ILE A 160 -3.83 -26.05 -21.68
CA ILE A 160 -3.87 -25.92 -23.15
C ILE A 160 -5.21 -26.41 -23.71
N ARG A 161 -5.85 -27.37 -23.05
CA ARG A 161 -7.10 -27.98 -23.46
C ARG A 161 -8.34 -27.20 -23.02
N ARG A 162 -8.17 -26.20 -22.14
CA ARG A 162 -9.28 -25.38 -21.63
C ARG A 162 -9.54 -24.22 -22.57
N ASN A 163 -10.70 -24.20 -23.22
CA ASN A 163 -11.12 -23.13 -24.13
C ASN A 163 -11.86 -21.98 -23.43
N GLU A 164 -12.35 -22.20 -22.22
CA GLU A 164 -13.09 -21.20 -21.45
C GLU A 164 -12.16 -20.32 -20.61
N PRO A 165 -12.50 -19.07 -20.43
CA PRO A 165 -11.76 -18.18 -19.58
C PRO A 165 -11.75 -18.65 -18.13
N ILE A 166 -10.56 -18.67 -17.50
CA ILE A 166 -10.41 -18.97 -16.07
C ILE A 166 -10.42 -17.66 -15.30
N ARG A 167 -11.42 -17.49 -14.45
CA ARG A 167 -11.53 -16.38 -13.52
C ARG A 167 -12.31 -16.83 -12.29
N TYR A 168 -11.76 -16.66 -11.10
CA TYR A 168 -12.34 -17.07 -9.80
C TYR A 168 -12.71 -18.55 -9.69
N LYS A 169 -12.15 -19.40 -10.54
CA LYS A 169 -12.40 -20.84 -10.48
C LYS A 169 -11.58 -21.52 -9.40
N MET A 170 -12.19 -22.52 -8.77
CA MET A 170 -11.57 -23.33 -7.72
C MET A 170 -10.85 -24.57 -8.27
N ASP A 171 -10.96 -24.82 -9.58
CA ASP A 171 -10.46 -26.03 -10.25
C ASP A 171 -9.41 -25.72 -11.30
N VAL A 172 -8.63 -24.66 -11.12
CA VAL A 172 -7.54 -24.30 -12.05
C VAL A 172 -6.51 -25.41 -12.07
N LEU A 173 -6.13 -25.93 -10.92
CA LEU A 173 -5.24 -27.08 -10.78
C LEU A 173 -6.04 -28.31 -10.31
N LYS A 174 -5.80 -29.44 -10.98
CA LYS A 174 -6.30 -30.74 -10.58
C LYS A 174 -5.34 -31.42 -9.61
N GLU A 175 -5.80 -32.54 -9.06
CA GLU A 175 -4.99 -33.38 -8.20
C GLU A 175 -3.69 -33.80 -8.90
N GLY A 176 -2.55 -33.56 -8.25
CA GLY A 176 -1.21 -33.86 -8.78
C GLY A 176 -0.62 -32.81 -9.73
N GLU A 177 -1.38 -31.78 -10.13
CA GLU A 177 -0.85 -30.69 -10.95
C GLU A 177 -0.02 -29.68 -10.14
N ILE A 178 -0.05 -29.75 -8.80
CA ILE A 178 0.84 -29.01 -7.91
C ILE A 178 1.45 -29.96 -6.89
N GLY A 179 2.74 -29.84 -6.65
CA GLY A 179 3.40 -30.71 -5.69
C GLY A 179 4.85 -30.36 -5.39
N GLY A 180 5.42 -31.13 -4.45
CA GLY A 180 6.79 -30.97 -4.03
C GLY A 180 7.36 -32.24 -3.38
N PHE A 181 8.68 -32.37 -3.37
CA PHE A 181 9.39 -33.45 -2.69
C PHE A 181 9.66 -33.05 -1.23
N CYS A 182 8.90 -33.62 -0.29
CA CYS A 182 8.96 -33.28 1.13
C CYS A 182 8.23 -34.30 1.99
N THR A 183 8.25 -34.13 3.30
CA THR A 183 7.33 -34.82 4.20
C THR A 183 6.01 -34.02 4.27
N LEU A 184 4.98 -34.51 3.56
CA LEU A 184 3.67 -33.85 3.48
C LEU A 184 2.80 -34.19 4.69
N ASN A 185 2.28 -33.18 5.36
CA ASN A 185 1.26 -33.32 6.40
C ASN A 185 -0.15 -33.28 5.78
N GLU A 186 -0.61 -34.39 5.24
CA GLU A 186 -1.91 -34.51 4.57
C GLU A 186 -3.08 -34.16 5.48
N LYS A 187 -3.00 -34.54 6.78
CA LYS A 187 -4.05 -34.22 7.74
C LYS A 187 -4.23 -32.70 7.85
N ARG A 188 -3.13 -31.96 8.07
CA ARG A 188 -3.17 -30.50 8.16
C ARG A 188 -3.63 -29.85 6.86
N LEU A 189 -3.20 -30.38 5.72
CA LEU A 189 -3.61 -29.91 4.40
C LEU A 189 -5.14 -29.98 4.26
N ASN A 190 -5.73 -31.15 4.58
CA ASN A 190 -7.17 -31.37 4.48
C ASN A 190 -7.98 -30.51 5.47
N GLU A 191 -7.55 -30.42 6.72
CA GLU A 191 -8.22 -29.61 7.75
C GLU A 191 -8.28 -28.12 7.40
N ASN A 192 -7.29 -27.58 6.69
CA ASN A 192 -7.24 -26.17 6.28
C ASN A 192 -7.83 -25.89 4.90
N ALA A 193 -8.09 -26.92 4.09
CA ALA A 193 -8.59 -26.77 2.72
C ALA A 193 -10.10 -26.52 2.63
N ASP A 194 -10.84 -26.67 3.73
CA ASP A 194 -12.31 -26.58 3.76
C ASP A 194 -12.86 -25.16 3.61
N HIS A 195 -12.01 -24.13 3.66
CA HIS A 195 -12.40 -22.74 3.40
C HIS A 195 -12.43 -22.47 1.90
N ILE A 196 -13.62 -22.45 1.33
CA ILE A 196 -13.85 -22.68 -0.08
C ILE A 196 -13.90 -21.40 -0.94
N SER A 197 -13.97 -20.20 -0.37
CA SER A 197 -14.02 -19.01 -1.22
C SER A 197 -12.69 -18.74 -1.92
N PRO A 198 -12.65 -18.69 -3.26
CA PRO A 198 -11.40 -18.50 -4.00
C PRO A 198 -10.76 -17.13 -3.79
N LEU A 199 -11.47 -16.17 -3.18
CA LEU A 199 -10.96 -14.85 -2.81
C LEU A 199 -10.71 -14.69 -1.31
N GLN A 200 -10.76 -15.79 -0.54
CA GLN A 200 -10.54 -15.80 0.91
C GLN A 200 -9.46 -16.80 1.36
N SER A 201 -9.18 -17.83 0.55
CA SER A 201 -8.25 -18.90 0.88
C SER A 201 -7.56 -19.43 -0.38
N TRP A 202 -6.34 -19.92 -0.23
CA TRP A 202 -5.63 -20.71 -1.25
C TRP A 202 -5.93 -22.21 -1.15
N GLY A 203 -6.81 -22.60 -0.23
CA GLY A 203 -7.26 -23.98 -0.10
C GLY A 203 -7.78 -24.60 -1.39
N PRO A 204 -8.55 -23.89 -2.26
CA PRO A 204 -9.01 -24.43 -3.55
C PRO A 204 -7.88 -24.92 -4.47
N GLU A 205 -6.72 -24.27 -4.46
CA GLU A 205 -5.55 -24.67 -5.23
C GLU A 205 -4.69 -25.68 -4.48
N LEU A 206 -4.39 -25.41 -3.21
CA LEU A 206 -3.41 -26.17 -2.43
C LEU A 206 -3.92 -27.52 -1.94
N ARG A 207 -5.23 -27.75 -1.83
CA ARG A 207 -5.77 -29.09 -1.53
C ARG A 207 -5.36 -30.16 -2.55
N ASN A 208 -5.01 -29.73 -3.75
CA ASN A 208 -4.53 -30.60 -4.82
C ASN A 208 -3.01 -30.85 -4.77
N PHE A 209 -2.32 -30.31 -3.76
CA PHE A 209 -0.89 -30.51 -3.56
C PHE A 209 -0.57 -31.97 -3.24
N ARG A 210 0.45 -32.53 -3.91
CA ARG A 210 0.88 -33.92 -3.73
C ARG A 210 2.37 -34.00 -3.44
N LYS A 211 2.73 -35.03 -2.68
CA LYS A 211 4.11 -35.41 -2.48
C LYS A 211 4.66 -35.97 -3.80
N LEU A 212 5.76 -35.41 -4.28
CA LEU A 212 6.49 -35.94 -5.43
C LEU A 212 7.49 -37.03 -5.01
N PRO A 213 7.83 -37.98 -5.90
CA PRO A 213 8.75 -39.09 -5.58
C PRO A 213 10.22 -38.64 -5.48
N ARG A 214 10.56 -37.46 -6.04
CA ARG A 214 11.93 -36.93 -6.10
C ARG A 214 11.91 -35.39 -6.24
N PRO A 215 13.04 -34.71 -5.93
CA PRO A 215 13.13 -33.26 -6.10
C PRO A 215 12.97 -32.84 -7.56
N PRO A 216 11.96 -32.06 -7.94
CA PRO A 216 11.62 -31.83 -9.36
C PRO A 216 12.67 -31.01 -10.11
N ILE A 217 13.29 -30.00 -9.46
CA ILE A 217 14.29 -29.15 -10.10
C ILE A 217 15.58 -29.92 -10.36
N VAL A 218 16.10 -30.59 -9.34
CA VAL A 218 17.37 -31.35 -9.44
C VAL A 218 17.30 -32.49 -10.46
N ASN A 219 16.12 -33.08 -10.59
CA ASN A 219 15.92 -34.23 -11.51
C ASN A 219 15.47 -33.79 -12.91
N GLY A 220 15.34 -32.51 -13.20
CA GLY A 220 14.97 -32.03 -14.52
C GLY A 220 13.53 -32.35 -14.92
N ASP A 221 12.62 -32.44 -13.97
CA ASP A 221 11.20 -32.75 -14.21
C ASP A 221 10.40 -31.54 -14.73
N CYS A 222 11.04 -30.39 -14.88
CA CYS A 222 10.41 -29.12 -15.24
C CYS A 222 10.85 -28.64 -16.60
N ASP A 223 9.92 -28.24 -17.46
CA ASP A 223 10.22 -27.56 -18.72
C ASP A 223 10.83 -26.19 -18.48
N ILE A 224 10.37 -25.50 -17.41
CA ILE A 224 10.82 -24.15 -17.01
C ILE A 224 11.12 -24.12 -15.52
N VAL A 225 12.26 -23.53 -15.15
CA VAL A 225 12.62 -23.25 -13.75
C VAL A 225 12.66 -21.74 -13.54
N ILE A 226 11.84 -21.25 -12.61
CA ILE A 226 11.77 -19.84 -12.23
C ILE A 226 12.62 -19.62 -10.98
N GLU A 227 13.71 -18.88 -11.16
CA GLU A 227 14.69 -18.59 -10.09
C GLU A 227 14.22 -17.48 -9.15
N LYS A 228 13.62 -16.41 -9.70
CA LYS A 228 13.19 -15.24 -8.95
C LYS A 228 11.92 -15.51 -8.16
N PRO A 229 11.75 -14.86 -6.98
CA PRO A 229 10.50 -14.93 -6.24
C PRO A 229 9.31 -14.58 -7.14
N THR A 230 8.26 -15.39 -7.07
CA THR A 230 7.03 -15.19 -7.84
C THR A 230 5.84 -15.08 -6.90
N TYR A 231 5.05 -14.02 -7.06
CA TYR A 231 3.79 -13.78 -6.32
C TYR A 231 2.62 -14.10 -7.24
N ILE A 232 1.73 -14.99 -6.81
CA ILE A 232 0.49 -15.30 -7.53
C ILE A 232 -0.62 -14.41 -7.03
N MET A 233 -1.27 -13.63 -7.90
CA MET A 233 -2.36 -12.73 -7.52
C MET A 233 -3.69 -13.15 -8.11
N LYS A 234 -4.72 -13.20 -7.28
CA LYS A 234 -6.12 -13.22 -7.69
C LYS A 234 -6.66 -11.79 -7.67
N ILE A 235 -7.34 -11.37 -8.72
CA ILE A 235 -7.90 -10.03 -8.86
C ILE A 235 -9.40 -10.07 -8.54
N ASP A 236 -9.85 -9.25 -7.59
CA ASP A 236 -11.29 -9.16 -7.25
C ASP A 236 -12.08 -8.47 -8.39
N ALA A 237 -11.74 -7.24 -8.68
CA ALA A 237 -12.33 -6.49 -9.79
C ALA A 237 -11.44 -5.30 -10.18
N ILE A 238 -11.59 -4.83 -11.42
CA ILE A 238 -10.74 -3.75 -11.98
C ILE A 238 -11.22 -2.32 -11.65
N ASN A 239 -12.31 -2.13 -10.90
CA ASN A 239 -12.64 -0.79 -10.40
C ASN A 239 -11.72 -0.46 -9.21
N MET A 240 -11.41 0.81 -8.99
CA MET A 240 -10.38 1.22 -8.05
C MET A 240 -10.63 0.72 -6.62
N TYR A 241 -11.87 0.75 -6.12
CA TYR A 241 -12.16 0.32 -4.75
C TYR A 241 -11.78 -1.15 -4.53
N HIS A 242 -12.22 -2.04 -5.39
CA HIS A 242 -11.94 -3.47 -5.32
C HIS A 242 -10.48 -3.79 -5.67
N HIS A 243 -9.96 -3.19 -6.73
CA HIS A 243 -8.60 -3.48 -7.18
C HIS A 243 -7.52 -3.03 -6.18
N PHE A 244 -7.79 -1.96 -5.44
CA PHE A 244 -6.86 -1.53 -4.40
C PHE A 244 -6.92 -2.40 -3.13
N CYS A 245 -7.95 -3.26 -2.98
CA CYS A 245 -7.88 -4.39 -2.03
C CYS A 245 -6.78 -5.38 -2.43
N ASP A 246 -6.67 -5.71 -3.72
CA ASP A 246 -5.65 -6.63 -4.23
C ASP A 246 -4.24 -6.09 -3.93
N PHE A 247 -3.97 -4.83 -4.27
CA PHE A 247 -2.67 -4.19 -4.01
C PHE A 247 -2.37 -4.01 -2.52
N PHE A 248 -3.38 -3.67 -1.72
CA PHE A 248 -3.22 -3.52 -0.28
C PHE A 248 -2.85 -4.85 0.39
N ASN A 249 -3.54 -5.94 0.01
CA ASN A 249 -3.24 -7.26 0.54
C ASN A 249 -1.90 -7.81 0.02
N LEU A 250 -1.51 -7.48 -1.22
CA LEU A 250 -0.15 -7.76 -1.72
C LEU A 250 0.90 -7.03 -0.86
N TYR A 251 0.69 -5.73 -0.56
CA TYR A 251 1.59 -4.98 0.31
C TYR A 251 1.68 -5.58 1.72
N ALA A 252 0.55 -5.91 2.35
CA ALA A 252 0.52 -6.57 3.65
C ALA A 252 1.27 -7.91 3.62
N SER A 253 1.22 -8.63 2.49
CA SER A 253 1.93 -9.90 2.27
C SER A 253 3.45 -9.74 2.23
N LEU A 254 3.97 -8.58 1.78
CA LEU A 254 5.40 -8.29 1.88
C LEU A 254 5.86 -8.29 3.33
N HIS A 255 5.04 -7.76 4.24
CA HIS A 255 5.32 -7.77 5.69
C HIS A 255 5.15 -9.16 6.31
N VAL A 256 4.19 -9.97 5.86
CA VAL A 256 4.07 -11.37 6.32
C VAL A 256 5.31 -12.15 5.88
N ASN A 257 5.82 -11.91 4.67
CA ASN A 257 7.01 -12.57 4.11
C ASN A 257 8.34 -11.94 4.54
N LEU A 258 8.36 -11.00 5.48
CA LEU A 258 9.55 -10.23 5.88
C LEU A 258 10.69 -11.07 6.51
N SER A 259 10.49 -12.37 6.70
CA SER A 259 11.60 -13.29 7.02
C SER A 259 12.59 -13.47 5.85
N HIS A 260 12.22 -13.06 4.63
CA HIS A 260 13.06 -13.07 3.45
C HIS A 260 13.58 -11.66 3.16
N PRO A 261 14.91 -11.39 3.12
CA PRO A 261 15.47 -10.05 2.92
C PRO A 261 14.98 -9.35 1.65
N ALA A 262 14.69 -10.12 0.59
CA ALA A 262 14.18 -9.60 -0.66
C ALA A 262 12.65 -9.36 -0.68
N ALA A 263 11.94 -9.44 0.45
CA ALA A 263 10.48 -9.28 0.48
C ALA A 263 10.00 -7.95 -0.13
N PHE A 264 10.77 -6.87 0.03
CA PHE A 264 10.51 -5.58 -0.58
C PHE A 264 11.25 -5.32 -1.90
N SER A 265 11.97 -6.30 -2.44
CA SER A 265 12.61 -6.18 -3.75
C SER A 265 11.55 -6.10 -4.86
N THR A 266 11.81 -5.29 -5.88
CA THR A 266 11.03 -5.30 -7.13
C THR A 266 11.58 -6.30 -8.17
N ASP A 267 12.67 -6.99 -7.84
CA ASP A 267 13.20 -8.06 -8.70
C ASP A 267 12.51 -9.40 -8.44
N ASN A 268 11.22 -9.40 -8.64
CA ASN A 268 10.33 -10.54 -8.51
C ASN A 268 9.38 -10.60 -9.71
N HIS A 269 8.63 -11.69 -9.84
CA HIS A 269 7.56 -11.83 -10.82
C HIS A 269 6.21 -11.77 -10.13
N ILE A 270 5.22 -11.20 -10.83
CA ILE A 270 3.80 -11.27 -10.45
C ILE A 270 3.06 -12.03 -11.54
N MET A 271 2.38 -13.10 -11.14
CA MET A 271 1.52 -13.90 -12.02
C MET A 271 0.05 -13.72 -11.62
N ILE A 272 -0.74 -13.19 -12.53
CA ILE A 272 -2.18 -13.04 -12.33
C ILE A 272 -2.84 -14.40 -12.59
N TRP A 273 -3.60 -14.90 -11.59
CA TRP A 273 -4.24 -16.21 -11.62
C TRP A 273 -5.53 -16.21 -12.44
N GLU A 274 -5.42 -15.73 -13.68
CA GLU A 274 -6.49 -15.65 -14.66
C GLU A 274 -5.94 -15.94 -16.06
N SER A 275 -6.79 -16.44 -16.94
CA SER A 275 -6.45 -16.61 -18.37
C SER A 275 -6.86 -15.40 -19.24
N TYR A 276 -7.49 -14.40 -18.66
CA TYR A 276 -7.75 -13.11 -19.32
C TYR A 276 -6.48 -12.27 -19.35
N SER A 277 -6.26 -11.57 -20.46
CA SER A 277 -5.22 -10.55 -20.47
C SER A 277 -5.60 -9.41 -19.55
N TYR A 278 -4.79 -9.17 -18.54
CA TYR A 278 -5.00 -8.07 -17.60
C TYR A 278 -4.94 -6.71 -18.33
N ARG A 279 -5.99 -5.91 -18.16
CA ARG A 279 -6.06 -4.53 -18.67
C ARG A 279 -6.76 -3.66 -17.65
N SER A 280 -6.04 -2.70 -17.10
CA SER A 280 -6.59 -1.77 -16.11
C SER A 280 -6.01 -0.37 -16.30
N ALA A 281 -6.79 0.65 -15.95
CA ALA A 281 -6.31 2.01 -15.84
C ALA A 281 -5.29 2.18 -14.69
N PHE A 282 -5.16 1.19 -13.82
CA PHE A 282 -4.28 1.18 -12.64
C PHE A 282 -3.06 0.27 -12.82
N GLN A 283 -2.75 -0.13 -14.06
CA GLN A 283 -1.61 -1.02 -14.34
C GLN A 283 -0.29 -0.47 -13.79
N ASP A 284 -0.09 0.85 -13.82
CA ASP A 284 1.09 1.51 -13.25
C ASP A 284 1.30 1.19 -11.74
N ALA A 285 0.26 0.75 -11.02
CA ALA A 285 0.40 0.39 -9.61
C ALA A 285 1.30 -0.83 -9.40
N PHE A 286 1.40 -1.72 -10.38
CA PHE A 286 2.32 -2.86 -10.31
C PHE A 286 3.79 -2.46 -10.30
N ASP A 287 4.15 -1.29 -10.88
CA ASP A 287 5.52 -0.76 -10.82
C ASP A 287 6.02 -0.55 -9.38
N ALA A 288 5.10 -0.46 -8.40
CA ALA A 288 5.46 -0.38 -7.00
C ALA A 288 5.90 -1.74 -6.40
N PHE A 289 5.61 -2.85 -7.07
CA PHE A 289 5.82 -4.20 -6.58
C PHE A 289 6.78 -5.01 -7.44
N THR A 290 6.80 -4.81 -8.75
CA THR A 290 7.70 -5.52 -9.67
C THR A 290 8.20 -4.63 -10.79
N ARG A 291 9.45 -4.84 -11.20
CA ARG A 291 10.04 -4.26 -12.42
C ARG A 291 9.95 -5.19 -13.63
N ASN A 292 9.47 -6.42 -13.43
CA ASN A 292 9.35 -7.41 -14.48
C ASN A 292 7.94 -7.38 -15.11
N PRO A 293 7.78 -7.83 -16.36
CA PRO A 293 6.45 -7.96 -16.98
C PRO A 293 5.51 -8.84 -16.14
N LEU A 294 4.23 -8.49 -16.16
CA LEU A 294 3.19 -9.31 -15.54
C LEU A 294 2.97 -10.58 -16.35
N TRP A 295 2.82 -11.69 -15.65
CA TRP A 295 2.42 -12.95 -16.22
C TRP A 295 0.93 -13.23 -15.95
N ASP A 296 0.34 -14.06 -16.78
CA ASP A 296 -0.97 -14.68 -16.57
C ASP A 296 -0.87 -16.20 -16.77
N LEU A 297 -1.97 -16.91 -16.55
CA LEU A 297 -1.99 -18.37 -16.71
C LEU A 297 -1.69 -18.84 -18.15
N LYS A 298 -1.81 -17.98 -19.15
CA LYS A 298 -1.45 -18.32 -20.54
C LYS A 298 0.05 -18.33 -20.77
N THR A 299 0.81 -17.62 -19.94
CA THR A 299 2.27 -17.52 -20.06
C THR A 299 2.94 -18.91 -20.00
N PHE A 300 2.39 -19.80 -19.17
CA PHE A 300 2.95 -21.15 -18.94
C PHE A 300 2.05 -22.28 -19.46
N ARG A 301 1.09 -21.94 -20.31
CA ARG A 301 0.11 -22.90 -20.83
C ARG A 301 0.80 -24.01 -21.62
N GLY A 302 0.65 -25.25 -21.17
CA GLY A 302 1.24 -26.42 -21.80
C GLY A 302 2.58 -26.85 -21.20
N GLU A 303 3.10 -26.14 -20.21
CA GLU A 303 4.41 -26.36 -19.60
C GLU A 303 4.30 -26.87 -18.15
N THR A 304 5.31 -27.63 -17.74
CA THR A 304 5.57 -27.96 -16.33
C THR A 304 6.59 -26.97 -15.78
N VAL A 305 6.17 -26.16 -14.80
CA VAL A 305 6.97 -25.06 -14.27
C VAL A 305 7.37 -25.33 -12.83
N CYS A 306 8.65 -25.18 -12.53
CA CYS A 306 9.16 -25.21 -11.17
C CYS A 306 9.52 -23.83 -10.68
N PHE A 307 9.15 -23.54 -9.44
CA PHE A 307 9.40 -22.27 -8.78
C PHE A 307 10.35 -22.49 -7.61
N LYS A 308 11.50 -21.80 -7.59
CA LYS A 308 12.40 -21.82 -6.42
C LYS A 308 11.77 -21.12 -5.22
N ASN A 309 11.04 -20.03 -5.46
CA ASN A 309 10.32 -19.30 -4.40
C ASN A 309 8.97 -18.86 -4.95
N LEU A 310 7.88 -19.39 -4.40
CA LEU A 310 6.52 -19.05 -4.77
C LEU A 310 5.76 -18.52 -3.56
N VAL A 311 5.09 -17.39 -3.71
CA VAL A 311 4.29 -16.76 -2.66
C VAL A 311 2.84 -16.71 -3.12
N PHE A 312 1.97 -17.17 -2.25
CA PHE A 312 0.52 -17.09 -2.33
C PHE A 312 0.08 -15.99 -1.35
N PRO A 313 -0.07 -14.74 -1.80
CA PRO A 313 -0.31 -13.59 -0.93
C PRO A 313 -1.71 -13.59 -0.32
N LEU A 314 -1.93 -12.74 0.64
CA LEU A 314 -3.24 -12.46 1.23
C LEU A 314 -4.25 -12.09 0.14
N LEU A 315 -5.46 -12.59 0.25
CA LEU A 315 -6.52 -12.46 -0.75
C LEU A 315 -7.46 -11.29 -0.43
N PRO A 316 -8.15 -10.72 -1.43
CA PRO A 316 -8.88 -9.46 -1.26
C PRO A 316 -10.14 -9.53 -0.38
N ARG A 317 -10.78 -10.70 -0.27
CA ARG A 317 -12.07 -10.85 0.42
C ARG A 317 -12.01 -11.73 1.65
N MET A 318 -10.90 -11.72 2.37
CA MET A 318 -10.78 -12.54 3.59
C MET A 318 -11.80 -12.14 4.65
N ILE A 319 -12.30 -13.13 5.38
CA ILE A 319 -13.15 -12.92 6.55
C ILE A 319 -12.31 -12.17 7.60
N PHE A 320 -12.86 -11.11 8.18
CA PHE A 320 -12.14 -10.19 9.07
C PHE A 320 -10.82 -9.71 8.44
N GLY A 321 -10.79 -9.64 7.14
CA GLY A 321 -9.64 -9.24 6.37
C GLY A 321 -9.51 -7.73 6.28
N LEU A 322 -8.32 -7.33 5.89
CA LEU A 322 -7.96 -5.95 5.68
C LEU A 322 -8.78 -5.32 4.55
N TYR A 323 -9.06 -4.04 4.66
CA TYR A 323 -9.69 -3.17 3.69
C TYR A 323 -11.18 -3.47 3.48
N TYR A 324 -11.52 -4.53 2.73
CA TYR A 324 -12.90 -4.81 2.32
C TYR A 324 -13.81 -5.26 3.47
N ASN A 325 -13.28 -6.09 4.35
CA ASN A 325 -13.99 -6.68 5.48
C ASN A 325 -13.44 -6.22 6.82
N THR A 326 -12.73 -5.10 6.88
CA THR A 326 -12.22 -4.59 8.16
C THR A 326 -13.39 -4.33 9.09
N PRO A 327 -13.42 -4.96 10.27
CA PRO A 327 -14.50 -4.75 11.21
C PRO A 327 -14.56 -3.31 11.70
N LEU A 328 -15.78 -2.84 11.81
CA LEU A 328 -16.06 -1.51 12.34
C LEU A 328 -15.88 -1.49 13.85
N ILE A 329 -14.67 -1.22 14.31
CA ILE A 329 -14.48 -0.82 15.69
C ILE A 329 -14.87 0.65 15.79
N TYR A 330 -15.99 0.91 16.40
CA TYR A 330 -16.65 2.20 16.40
C TYR A 330 -15.70 3.33 16.80
N GLY A 331 -15.54 4.32 15.93
CA GLY A 331 -14.73 5.51 16.16
C GLY A 331 -13.21 5.30 16.15
N CYS A 332 -12.69 4.08 16.05
CA CYS A 332 -11.25 3.85 15.91
C CYS A 332 -10.73 4.32 14.55
N GLU A 333 -9.54 4.92 14.53
CA GLU A 333 -8.95 5.48 13.33
C GLU A 333 -7.41 5.38 13.33
N LYS A 334 -6.78 5.69 12.18
CA LYS A 334 -5.32 5.77 11.96
C LYS A 334 -4.60 4.43 12.03
N SER A 335 -4.89 3.58 11.07
CA SER A 335 -4.10 2.37 10.84
C SER A 335 -2.73 2.73 10.24
N GLY A 336 -1.67 2.28 10.89
CA GLY A 336 -0.31 2.42 10.37
C GLY A 336 -0.11 1.65 9.08
N LEU A 337 -0.71 0.47 8.94
CA LEU A 337 -0.60 -0.35 7.74
C LEU A 337 -1.22 0.33 6.51
N PHE A 338 -2.38 1.00 6.65
CA PHE A 338 -2.99 1.76 5.55
C PHE A 338 -2.15 2.99 5.17
N LYS A 339 -1.57 3.68 6.17
CA LYS A 339 -0.64 4.77 5.91
C LYS A 339 0.61 4.28 5.20
N ALA A 340 1.23 3.22 5.68
CA ALA A 340 2.44 2.66 5.11
C ALA A 340 2.24 2.20 3.66
N PHE A 341 1.10 1.60 3.34
CA PHE A 341 0.74 1.24 1.96
C PHE A 341 0.67 2.48 1.06
N GLY A 342 -0.02 3.54 1.48
CA GLY A 342 -0.11 4.77 0.72
C GLY A 342 1.26 5.41 0.48
N ASP A 343 2.09 5.49 1.52
CA ASP A 343 3.45 6.05 1.44
C ASP A 343 4.35 5.20 0.52
N HIS A 344 4.23 3.86 0.59
CA HIS A 344 4.97 2.93 -0.27
C HIS A 344 4.66 3.15 -1.76
N LEU A 345 3.37 3.18 -2.14
CA LEU A 345 2.98 3.40 -3.52
C LEU A 345 3.44 4.78 -4.03
N LEU A 346 3.22 5.83 -3.24
CA LEU A 346 3.62 7.19 -3.62
C LEU A 346 5.13 7.30 -3.82
N HIS A 347 5.93 6.62 -2.98
CA HIS A 347 7.38 6.58 -3.11
C HIS A 347 7.82 5.81 -4.35
N ARG A 348 7.37 4.56 -4.49
CA ARG A 348 7.75 3.67 -5.60
C ARG A 348 7.34 4.22 -6.96
N LEU A 349 6.18 4.84 -7.06
CA LEU A 349 5.69 5.48 -8.29
C LEU A 349 6.28 6.88 -8.52
N ARG A 350 7.18 7.35 -7.61
CA ARG A 350 7.83 8.66 -7.68
C ARG A 350 6.85 9.84 -7.76
N ILE A 351 5.78 9.78 -6.98
CA ILE A 351 4.76 10.83 -6.95
C ILE A 351 5.19 11.97 -6.03
N PRO A 352 5.42 13.20 -6.54
CA PRO A 352 5.95 14.29 -5.73
C PRO A 352 4.86 14.97 -4.89
N LEU A 353 5.24 15.39 -3.68
CA LEU A 353 4.50 16.40 -2.93
C LEU A 353 5.09 17.76 -3.27
N HIS A 354 4.33 18.55 -4.05
CA HIS A 354 4.82 19.82 -4.57
C HIS A 354 4.91 20.90 -3.50
N GLU A 355 5.97 21.66 -3.53
CA GLU A 355 6.08 22.91 -2.78
C GLU A 355 4.95 23.88 -3.15
N ARG A 356 4.59 24.75 -2.22
CA ARG A 356 3.53 25.71 -2.42
C ARG A 356 4.09 27.08 -2.77
N LYS A 357 3.54 27.73 -3.78
CA LYS A 357 3.88 29.13 -4.08
C LYS A 357 3.23 30.12 -3.10
N ASN A 358 2.11 29.75 -2.49
CA ASN A 358 1.36 30.55 -1.51
C ASN A 358 0.72 29.63 -0.44
N GLN A 359 0.02 30.22 0.54
CA GLN A 359 -0.65 29.47 1.62
C GLN A 359 -2.10 29.07 1.29
N ARG A 360 -2.54 29.25 0.05
CA ARG A 360 -3.92 28.92 -0.35
C ARG A 360 -4.21 27.42 -0.18
N ILE A 361 -5.39 27.12 0.33
CA ILE A 361 -5.88 25.73 0.46
C ILE A 361 -6.17 25.18 -0.94
N ARG A 362 -5.60 24.01 -1.24
CA ARG A 362 -5.78 23.32 -2.52
C ARG A 362 -7.04 22.45 -2.45
N VAL A 363 -8.09 22.90 -3.12
CA VAL A 363 -9.38 22.20 -3.17
C VAL A 363 -9.48 21.49 -4.51
N THR A 364 -9.63 20.16 -4.49
CA THR A 364 -9.86 19.35 -5.69
C THR A 364 -11.26 18.78 -5.66
N LEU A 365 -12.08 19.12 -6.67
CA LEU A 365 -13.40 18.53 -6.89
C LEU A 365 -13.27 17.46 -7.96
N LEU A 366 -13.57 16.22 -7.58
CA LEU A 366 -13.63 15.06 -8.46
C LEU A 366 -15.00 15.00 -9.14
N SER A 367 -15.05 15.41 -10.37
CA SER A 367 -16.23 15.33 -11.25
C SER A 367 -16.42 13.91 -11.78
N ARG A 368 -17.63 13.60 -12.21
CA ARG A 368 -17.99 12.29 -12.80
C ARG A 368 -18.49 12.45 -14.22
N ASP A 369 -17.98 11.63 -15.12
CA ASP A 369 -18.47 11.49 -16.51
C ASP A 369 -19.34 10.24 -16.72
N THR A 370 -19.79 9.61 -15.62
CA THR A 370 -20.69 8.44 -15.63
C THR A 370 -22.16 8.85 -15.73
N GLN A 371 -23.05 7.91 -16.04
CA GLN A 371 -24.49 8.17 -16.18
C GLN A 371 -25.14 8.68 -14.89
N TYR A 372 -24.78 8.09 -13.74
CA TYR A 372 -25.38 8.37 -12.44
C TYR A 372 -24.38 9.02 -11.48
N ARG A 373 -24.91 9.62 -10.42
CA ARG A 373 -24.18 10.31 -9.38
C ARG A 373 -23.39 11.50 -9.91
N LYS A 374 -23.97 12.22 -10.88
CA LYS A 374 -23.46 13.52 -11.31
C LYS A 374 -23.94 14.61 -10.36
N ILE A 375 -23.13 15.63 -10.20
CA ILE A 375 -23.52 16.88 -9.55
C ILE A 375 -24.05 17.79 -10.64
N LEU A 376 -25.38 18.00 -10.68
CA LEU A 376 -26.04 18.72 -11.77
C LEU A 376 -25.68 20.20 -11.82
N ASN A 377 -25.50 20.83 -10.63
CA ASN A 377 -25.07 22.23 -10.51
C ASN A 377 -23.56 22.35 -10.17
N GLU A 378 -22.74 21.43 -10.67
CA GLU A 378 -21.30 21.36 -10.35
C GLU A 378 -20.54 22.65 -10.67
N ASP A 379 -20.84 23.30 -11.79
CA ASP A 379 -20.16 24.51 -12.22
C ASP A 379 -20.48 25.70 -11.31
N GLU A 380 -21.68 25.77 -10.72
CA GLU A 380 -22.06 26.76 -9.71
C GLU A 380 -21.26 26.55 -8.41
N LEU A 381 -21.12 25.30 -7.96
CA LEU A 381 -20.30 24.96 -6.78
C LEU A 381 -18.83 25.34 -6.99
N VAL A 382 -18.29 25.02 -8.18
CA VAL A 382 -16.91 25.37 -8.53
C VAL A 382 -16.70 26.88 -8.63
N LYS A 383 -17.68 27.61 -9.18
CA LYS A 383 -17.66 29.09 -9.24
C LYS A 383 -17.63 29.67 -7.83
N ALA A 384 -18.53 29.23 -6.96
CA ALA A 384 -18.59 29.68 -5.58
C ALA A 384 -17.30 29.42 -4.80
N LEU A 385 -16.64 28.27 -4.99
CA LEU A 385 -15.32 28.01 -4.43
C LEU A 385 -14.24 28.96 -4.94
N LYS A 386 -14.26 29.31 -6.24
CA LYS A 386 -13.26 30.20 -6.87
C LYS A 386 -13.38 31.64 -6.44
N GLU A 387 -14.57 32.08 -6.02
CA GLU A 387 -14.81 33.43 -5.49
C GLU A 387 -14.10 33.66 -4.16
N ASN A 388 -13.77 32.61 -3.42
CA ASN A 388 -12.97 32.73 -2.21
C ASN A 388 -11.46 32.75 -2.54
N PRO A 389 -10.73 33.85 -2.31
CA PRO A 389 -9.32 34.01 -2.64
C PRO A 389 -8.40 33.06 -1.85
N GLU A 390 -8.90 32.48 -0.76
CA GLU A 390 -8.18 31.53 0.07
C GLU A 390 -8.01 30.17 -0.62
N TYR A 391 -8.84 29.85 -1.61
CA TYR A 391 -8.81 28.56 -2.27
C TYR A 391 -8.05 28.58 -3.59
N LYS A 392 -7.31 27.48 -3.85
CA LYS A 392 -6.81 27.12 -5.18
C LYS A 392 -7.63 25.94 -5.66
N VAL A 393 -8.65 26.22 -6.47
CA VAL A 393 -9.64 25.23 -6.91
C VAL A 393 -9.22 24.54 -8.18
N ARG A 394 -9.40 23.22 -8.22
CA ARG A 394 -9.24 22.36 -9.40
C ARG A 394 -10.46 21.46 -9.53
N LYS A 395 -11.06 21.41 -10.74
CA LYS A 395 -12.04 20.40 -11.14
C LYS A 395 -11.33 19.36 -12.00
N VAL A 396 -11.51 18.07 -11.72
CA VAL A 396 -10.87 16.96 -12.43
C VAL A 396 -11.84 15.81 -12.65
N VAL A 397 -11.62 15.05 -13.72
CA VAL A 397 -12.28 13.77 -13.97
C VAL A 397 -11.21 12.70 -14.02
N TYR A 398 -11.33 11.68 -13.19
CA TYR A 398 -10.42 10.53 -13.21
C TYR A 398 -10.99 9.44 -14.13
N ASN A 399 -10.49 9.39 -15.33
CA ASN A 399 -10.87 8.41 -16.35
C ASN A 399 -9.63 7.96 -17.15
N LYS A 400 -9.83 7.15 -18.18
CA LYS A 400 -8.75 6.60 -19.03
C LYS A 400 -7.86 7.65 -19.71
N LYS A 401 -8.33 8.91 -19.82
CA LYS A 401 -7.56 10.00 -20.45
C LYS A 401 -6.53 10.61 -19.51
N VAL A 402 -6.68 10.41 -18.21
CA VAL A 402 -5.73 10.91 -17.20
C VAL A 402 -4.91 9.72 -16.66
N PRO A 403 -3.61 9.63 -16.96
CA PRO A 403 -2.75 8.56 -16.47
C PRO A 403 -2.82 8.42 -14.95
N PHE A 404 -2.76 7.19 -14.45
CA PHE A 404 -2.93 6.93 -13.02
C PHE A 404 -1.91 7.70 -12.15
N LYS A 405 -0.64 7.72 -12.54
CA LYS A 405 0.40 8.51 -11.83
C LYS A 405 0.01 9.99 -11.73
N LYS A 406 -0.66 10.54 -12.74
CA LYS A 406 -1.15 11.93 -12.71
C LYS A 406 -2.35 12.11 -11.77
N GLN A 407 -3.24 11.12 -11.69
CA GLN A 407 -4.33 11.13 -10.70
C GLN A 407 -3.76 11.13 -9.28
N LEU A 408 -2.75 10.29 -8.99
CA LEU A 408 -2.05 10.27 -7.70
C LEU A 408 -1.36 11.60 -7.38
N GLU A 409 -0.68 12.20 -8.35
CA GLU A 409 -0.02 13.50 -8.17
C GLU A 409 -1.03 14.59 -7.79
N ILE A 410 -2.17 14.65 -8.48
CA ILE A 410 -3.25 15.60 -8.17
C ILE A 410 -3.77 15.36 -6.75
N THR A 411 -4.05 14.11 -6.41
CA THR A 411 -4.60 13.73 -5.11
C THR A 411 -3.62 14.06 -3.98
N ARG A 412 -2.34 13.64 -4.10
CA ARG A 412 -1.30 13.93 -3.10
C ARG A 412 -1.10 15.42 -2.85
N ASN A 413 -1.45 16.25 -3.83
CA ASN A 413 -1.33 17.70 -3.77
C ASN A 413 -2.68 18.40 -3.48
N SER A 414 -3.64 17.71 -2.89
CA SER A 414 -4.93 18.23 -2.46
C SER A 414 -4.99 18.31 -0.92
N ASP A 415 -5.53 19.42 -0.40
CA ASP A 415 -5.78 19.58 1.04
C ASP A 415 -7.23 19.21 1.38
N ILE A 416 -8.14 19.53 0.48
CA ILE A 416 -9.54 19.12 0.55
C ILE A 416 -9.86 18.40 -0.77
N PHE A 417 -10.29 17.15 -0.66
CA PHE A 417 -10.66 16.30 -1.77
C PHE A 417 -12.16 16.04 -1.73
N ILE A 418 -12.88 16.55 -2.74
CA ILE A 418 -14.34 16.55 -2.77
C ILE A 418 -14.81 15.64 -3.90
N GLY A 419 -15.80 14.81 -3.64
CA GLY A 419 -16.47 14.00 -4.68
C GLY A 419 -17.78 13.41 -4.17
N ILE A 420 -18.64 12.99 -5.07
CA ILE A 420 -19.81 12.19 -4.72
C ILE A 420 -19.43 10.71 -4.63
N HIS A 421 -20.23 9.92 -3.90
CA HIS A 421 -19.99 8.48 -3.69
C HIS A 421 -19.55 7.75 -4.96
N GLY A 422 -18.47 6.98 -4.86
CA GLY A 422 -17.97 6.13 -5.94
C GLY A 422 -16.48 5.86 -5.90
N ALA A 423 -16.03 4.86 -6.68
CA ALA A 423 -14.68 4.29 -6.63
C ALA A 423 -13.54 5.31 -6.79
N GLY A 424 -13.78 6.48 -7.40
CA GLY A 424 -12.79 7.55 -7.47
C GLY A 424 -12.39 8.11 -6.11
N LEU A 425 -13.24 8.00 -5.07
CA LEU A 425 -12.89 8.42 -3.70
C LEU A 425 -11.85 7.51 -3.04
N THR A 426 -11.58 6.32 -3.58
CA THR A 426 -10.49 5.46 -3.10
C THR A 426 -9.12 6.16 -3.15
N HIS A 427 -8.97 7.18 -3.98
CA HIS A 427 -7.79 8.04 -4.01
C HIS A 427 -7.47 8.71 -2.66
N LEU A 428 -8.43 8.77 -1.73
CA LEU A 428 -8.21 9.31 -0.39
C LEU A 428 -7.03 8.64 0.35
N MET A 429 -6.68 7.41 0.00
CA MET A 429 -5.53 6.70 0.55
C MET A 429 -4.19 7.41 0.28
N PHE A 430 -4.14 8.25 -0.74
CA PHE A 430 -2.93 8.95 -1.20
C PHE A 430 -2.91 10.44 -0.85
N LEU A 431 -3.86 10.90 -0.08
CA LEU A 431 -3.91 12.25 0.45
C LEU A 431 -2.80 12.49 1.49
N PRO A 432 -2.31 13.72 1.66
CA PRO A 432 -1.46 14.05 2.79
C PRO A 432 -2.18 13.90 4.13
N ASP A 433 -1.43 13.65 5.21
CA ASP A 433 -1.98 13.34 6.53
C ASP A 433 -2.88 14.44 7.12
N TRP A 434 -2.69 15.69 6.69
CA TRP A 434 -3.52 16.83 7.10
C TRP A 434 -4.80 17.03 6.31
N ALA A 435 -5.01 16.22 5.25
CA ALA A 435 -6.10 16.46 4.33
C ALA A 435 -7.47 16.08 4.88
N ALA A 436 -8.50 16.68 4.28
CA ALA A 436 -9.89 16.33 4.49
C ALA A 436 -10.52 15.78 3.21
N VAL A 437 -11.36 14.76 3.38
CA VAL A 437 -12.25 14.23 2.34
C VAL A 437 -13.64 14.76 2.58
N PHE A 438 -14.25 15.31 1.56
CA PHE A 438 -15.66 15.65 1.56
C PHE A 438 -16.39 14.78 0.54
N GLU A 439 -16.96 13.68 1.00
CA GLU A 439 -17.91 12.89 0.23
C GLU A 439 -19.25 13.64 0.23
N ILE A 440 -19.46 14.42 -0.83
CA ILE A 440 -20.57 15.39 -0.89
C ILE A 440 -21.94 14.76 -0.64
N TYR A 441 -22.11 13.49 -1.02
CA TYR A 441 -23.22 12.65 -0.61
C TYR A 441 -22.85 11.17 -0.72
N ASN A 442 -23.13 10.41 0.32
CA ASN A 442 -22.77 8.99 0.42
C ASN A 442 -23.81 8.04 -0.21
N CYS A 443 -24.90 8.56 -0.78
CA CYS A 443 -25.94 7.79 -1.45
C CYS A 443 -26.46 6.62 -0.58
N GLU A 444 -26.73 6.88 0.70
CA GLU A 444 -27.21 5.91 1.69
C GLU A 444 -26.23 4.74 1.99
N ASP A 445 -24.95 4.97 1.73
CA ASP A 445 -23.85 4.03 2.06
C ASP A 445 -22.85 4.73 3.00
N PRO A 446 -23.20 4.91 4.29
CA PRO A 446 -22.44 5.76 5.21
C PRO A 446 -21.10 5.15 5.62
N GLY A 447 -20.93 3.83 5.48
CA GLY A 447 -19.74 3.10 5.89
C GLY A 447 -18.56 3.26 4.94
N CYS A 448 -18.76 3.01 3.66
CA CYS A 448 -17.74 2.73 2.64
C CYS A 448 -16.51 3.66 2.68
N TYR A 449 -16.62 4.93 2.27
CA TYR A 449 -15.47 5.84 2.25
C TYR A 449 -15.19 6.52 3.57
N LYS A 450 -16.17 6.59 4.47
CA LYS A 450 -15.96 7.00 5.85
C LYS A 450 -15.00 6.03 6.56
N ASP A 451 -15.21 4.74 6.37
CA ASP A 451 -14.34 3.70 6.97
C ASP A 451 -12.96 3.70 6.36
N LEU A 452 -12.86 3.84 5.04
CA LEU A 452 -11.57 3.95 4.38
C LEU A 452 -10.80 5.21 4.82
N ALA A 453 -11.49 6.35 4.95
CA ALA A 453 -10.89 7.59 5.45
C ALA A 453 -10.39 7.44 6.90
N ARG A 454 -11.17 6.78 7.75
CA ARG A 454 -10.85 6.47 9.14
C ARG A 454 -9.63 5.54 9.23
N LEU A 455 -9.58 4.48 8.44
CA LEU A 455 -8.43 3.57 8.35
C LEU A 455 -7.17 4.32 7.90
N ARG A 456 -7.27 5.15 6.88
CA ARG A 456 -6.13 5.96 6.39
C ARG A 456 -5.74 7.09 7.36
N GLY A 457 -6.65 7.54 8.23
CA GLY A 457 -6.42 8.60 9.19
C GLY A 457 -6.58 10.01 8.62
N VAL A 458 -7.36 10.18 7.55
CA VAL A 458 -7.75 11.49 7.00
C VAL A 458 -9.14 11.88 7.48
N LYS A 459 -9.39 13.19 7.64
CA LYS A 459 -10.68 13.69 8.14
C LYS A 459 -11.77 13.51 7.09
N TYR A 460 -12.90 12.94 7.52
CA TYR A 460 -14.07 12.72 6.66
C TYR A 460 -15.19 13.72 6.99
N PHE A 461 -15.79 14.28 5.94
CA PHE A 461 -17.00 15.08 5.96
C PHE A 461 -17.98 14.54 4.94
N THR A 462 -19.28 14.66 5.23
CA THR A 462 -20.35 14.30 4.29
C THR A 462 -21.54 15.23 4.41
N TRP A 463 -22.47 15.14 3.48
CA TRP A 463 -23.71 15.89 3.49
C TRP A 463 -24.66 15.32 4.54
N GLU A 464 -25.02 16.14 5.50
CA GLU A 464 -25.86 15.73 6.64
C GLU A 464 -27.33 16.15 6.46
N ASN A 465 -27.57 17.31 5.85
CA ASN A 465 -28.92 17.85 5.70
C ASN A 465 -29.51 17.49 4.35
N THR A 466 -30.23 16.38 4.29
CA THR A 466 -30.87 15.91 3.05
C THR A 466 -31.93 16.87 2.49
N SER A 467 -32.51 17.79 3.29
CA SER A 467 -33.45 18.78 2.79
C SER A 467 -32.79 19.85 1.91
N LYS A 468 -31.46 19.94 1.90
CA LYS A 468 -30.68 20.89 1.10
C LYS A 468 -30.01 20.25 -0.11
N LEU A 469 -30.39 19.05 -0.49
CA LEU A 469 -30.05 18.43 -1.76
C LEU A 469 -31.31 18.10 -2.53
N VAL A 470 -31.22 18.13 -3.86
CA VAL A 470 -32.31 17.75 -4.75
C VAL A 470 -31.87 16.53 -5.54
N GLN A 471 -32.56 15.43 -5.36
CA GLN A 471 -32.43 14.23 -6.14
C GLN A 471 -33.21 14.39 -7.46
N GLN A 472 -32.61 14.05 -8.60
CA GLN A 472 -33.22 14.24 -9.93
C GLN A 472 -34.47 13.40 -10.10
N ASP A 473 -34.44 12.15 -9.66
CA ASP A 473 -35.49 11.15 -9.72
C ASP A 473 -35.25 10.07 -8.64
N PRO A 474 -36.17 9.15 -8.35
CA PRO A 474 -35.98 8.12 -7.34
C PRO A 474 -34.80 7.17 -7.59
N GLY A 475 -34.21 7.19 -8.79
CA GLY A 475 -33.23 6.22 -9.26
C GLY A 475 -33.83 4.84 -9.49
N THR A 476 -33.30 4.10 -10.45
CA THR A 476 -33.79 2.74 -10.76
C THR A 476 -32.60 1.77 -10.74
N HIS A 477 -32.63 0.82 -9.79
CA HIS A 477 -31.66 -0.27 -9.79
C HIS A 477 -31.87 -1.17 -11.02
N PRO A 478 -30.81 -1.70 -11.65
CA PRO A 478 -30.95 -2.62 -12.79
C PRO A 478 -31.84 -3.83 -12.50
N ASP A 479 -31.84 -4.31 -11.26
CA ASP A 479 -32.67 -5.44 -10.82
C ASP A 479 -34.05 -5.02 -10.28
N GLY A 480 -34.41 -3.74 -10.43
CA GLY A 480 -35.70 -3.16 -10.02
C GLY A 480 -35.64 -2.41 -8.68
N GLY A 481 -36.64 -1.53 -8.48
CA GLY A 481 -36.77 -0.70 -7.27
C GLY A 481 -35.99 0.61 -7.29
N ALA A 482 -36.36 1.50 -6.37
CA ALA A 482 -35.70 2.78 -6.19
C ALA A 482 -34.33 2.60 -5.48
N HIS A 483 -33.31 3.34 -5.95
CA HIS A 483 -31.98 3.25 -5.34
C HIS A 483 -31.17 4.53 -5.55
N ALA A 484 -30.73 5.14 -4.45
CA ALA A 484 -30.00 6.41 -4.42
C ALA A 484 -28.70 6.46 -5.25
N LYS A 485 -28.08 5.31 -5.54
CA LYS A 485 -26.87 5.22 -6.38
C LYS A 485 -27.13 5.34 -7.89
N PHE A 486 -28.39 5.33 -8.33
CA PHE A 486 -28.77 5.31 -9.76
C PHE A 486 -29.50 6.59 -10.21
N THR A 487 -29.18 7.72 -9.62
CA THR A 487 -29.70 9.05 -9.98
C THR A 487 -28.61 10.12 -9.85
N ASN A 488 -28.97 11.37 -10.16
CA ASN A 488 -28.09 12.55 -10.08
C ASN A 488 -28.64 13.55 -9.06
N TYR A 489 -27.79 14.51 -8.66
CA TYR A 489 -28.07 15.38 -7.53
C TYR A 489 -27.71 16.84 -7.80
N SER A 490 -28.47 17.77 -7.22
CA SER A 490 -28.07 19.17 -7.03
C SER A 490 -27.96 19.50 -5.55
N PHE A 491 -27.05 20.40 -5.21
CA PHE A 491 -26.70 20.72 -3.82
C PHE A 491 -26.83 22.20 -3.54
N ASP A 492 -27.35 22.57 -2.35
CA ASP A 492 -27.39 23.95 -1.88
C ASP A 492 -25.99 24.52 -1.75
N ILE A 493 -25.73 25.66 -2.40
CA ILE A 493 -24.39 26.27 -2.47
C ILE A 493 -23.92 26.75 -1.09
N LYS A 494 -24.81 27.29 -0.26
CA LYS A 494 -24.45 27.82 1.07
C LYS A 494 -24.04 26.69 2.01
N GLU A 495 -24.79 25.58 1.99
CA GLU A 495 -24.48 24.40 2.79
C GLU A 495 -23.19 23.74 2.30
N PHE A 496 -22.96 23.65 1.02
CA PHE A 496 -21.72 23.15 0.42
C PHE A 496 -20.51 23.96 0.94
N LEU A 497 -20.58 25.29 0.84
CA LEU A 497 -19.50 26.17 1.30
C LEU A 497 -19.31 26.09 2.83
N ARG A 498 -20.38 25.91 3.61
CA ARG A 498 -20.29 25.70 5.06
C ARG A 498 -19.45 24.46 5.41
N ILE A 499 -19.70 23.34 4.74
CA ILE A 499 -18.94 22.10 4.98
C ILE A 499 -17.48 22.26 4.53
N VAL A 500 -17.24 22.89 3.38
CA VAL A 500 -15.88 23.18 2.91
C VAL A 500 -15.13 24.09 3.89
N SER A 501 -15.82 25.05 4.51
CA SER A 501 -15.21 25.89 5.56
C SER A 501 -14.79 25.07 6.78
N LEU A 502 -15.61 24.14 7.25
CA LEU A 502 -15.24 23.23 8.34
C LEU A 502 -14.02 22.37 7.99
N ALA A 503 -13.96 21.88 6.76
CA ALA A 503 -12.81 21.14 6.27
C ALA A 503 -11.54 22.02 6.20
N THR A 504 -11.70 23.28 5.81
CA THR A 504 -10.61 24.27 5.76
C THR A 504 -10.04 24.55 7.14
N ASP A 505 -10.90 24.76 8.13
CA ASP A 505 -10.50 24.98 9.52
C ASP A 505 -9.76 23.79 10.09
N TYR A 506 -10.22 22.56 9.79
CA TYR A 506 -9.50 21.35 10.17
C TYR A 506 -8.09 21.32 9.58
N VAL A 507 -7.96 21.52 8.26
CA VAL A 507 -6.65 21.49 7.56
C VAL A 507 -5.70 22.53 8.15
N LYS A 508 -6.14 23.78 8.32
CA LYS A 508 -5.31 24.87 8.86
C LYS A 508 -4.83 24.59 10.28
N ASN A 509 -5.64 23.92 11.08
CA ASN A 509 -5.32 23.61 12.47
C ASN A 509 -4.47 22.35 12.62
N HIS A 510 -4.33 21.52 11.56
CA HIS A 510 -3.55 20.29 11.62
C HIS A 510 -2.06 20.57 11.79
N ASN A 511 -1.42 19.87 12.73
CA ASN A 511 0.00 20.09 13.06
C ASN A 511 0.94 19.79 11.88
N ASP A 512 0.66 18.77 11.09
CA ASP A 512 1.49 18.42 9.93
C ASP A 512 1.40 19.47 8.83
N PHE A 513 0.23 20.11 8.64
CA PHE A 513 0.09 21.22 7.73
C PHE A 513 0.93 22.42 8.16
N LYS A 514 0.86 22.78 9.45
CA LYS A 514 1.67 23.84 10.03
C LYS A 514 3.17 23.56 9.90
N ARG A 515 3.59 22.31 10.18
CA ARG A 515 4.99 21.88 9.99
C ARG A 515 5.43 21.94 8.52
N PHE A 516 4.57 21.52 7.59
CA PHE A 516 4.87 21.61 6.16
C PHE A 516 5.09 23.05 5.70
N LEU A 517 4.27 23.99 6.16
CA LEU A 517 4.43 25.42 5.86
C LEU A 517 5.67 26.02 6.51
N SER A 518 6.02 25.67 7.75
CA SER A 518 7.19 26.21 8.48
C SER A 518 8.51 25.73 7.89
N LYS A 519 8.66 24.45 7.53
CA LYS A 519 9.85 23.92 6.86
C LYS A 519 10.18 24.69 5.57
N ARG A 520 9.15 25.07 4.82
CA ARG A 520 9.32 25.91 3.62
C ARG A 520 9.82 27.32 3.96
N ALA A 521 9.26 27.96 4.98
CA ALA A 521 9.70 29.28 5.38
C ALA A 521 11.18 29.29 5.78
N GLN A 522 11.64 28.23 6.46
CA GLN A 522 13.05 28.06 6.80
C GLN A 522 13.93 27.86 5.56
N ARG A 523 13.53 26.99 4.61
CA ARG A 523 14.28 26.79 3.34
C ARG A 523 14.45 28.09 2.58
N LYS A 524 13.37 28.85 2.38
CA LYS A 524 13.43 30.15 1.70
C LYS A 524 14.37 31.14 2.39
N ARG A 525 14.39 31.18 3.73
CA ARG A 525 15.32 32.01 4.50
C ARG A 525 16.78 31.60 4.30
N THR A 526 17.03 30.29 4.22
CA THR A 526 18.37 29.74 3.97
C THR A 526 18.83 30.03 2.55
N GLU A 527 17.96 29.84 1.54
CA GLU A 527 18.24 30.15 0.14
C GLU A 527 18.53 31.64 -0.07
N ALA A 528 17.71 32.54 0.54
CA ALA A 528 17.95 33.98 0.50
C ALA A 528 19.29 34.36 1.14
N LYS A 529 19.62 33.80 2.32
CA LYS A 529 20.92 34.02 2.96
C LYS A 529 22.10 33.53 2.12
N ASN A 530 21.96 32.39 1.45
CA ASN A 530 23.01 31.85 0.57
C ASN A 530 23.17 32.72 -0.69
N GLN A 531 22.07 33.22 -1.27
CA GLN A 531 22.12 34.16 -2.40
C GLN A 531 22.81 35.49 -2.03
N THR A 532 22.48 36.05 -0.88
CA THR A 532 23.15 37.27 -0.36
C THR A 532 24.63 37.00 -0.14
N ARG A 533 25.01 35.87 0.44
CA ARG A 533 26.42 35.51 0.66
C ARG A 533 27.20 35.31 -0.64
N ILE A 534 26.55 34.78 -1.70
CA ILE A 534 27.16 34.62 -3.03
C ILE A 534 27.33 35.99 -3.73
N SER A 535 26.34 36.90 -3.58
CA SER A 535 26.47 38.28 -4.10
C SER A 535 27.61 39.04 -3.42
N ASP A 536 27.69 38.94 -2.08
CA ASP A 536 28.76 39.60 -1.32
C ASP A 536 30.17 39.09 -1.70
N VAL A 537 30.32 37.76 -1.92
CA VAL A 537 31.60 37.14 -2.35
C VAL A 537 31.97 37.56 -3.79
N ASN A 538 30.97 37.76 -4.68
CA ASN A 538 31.22 38.20 -6.05
C ASN A 538 31.54 39.70 -6.12
N GLU A 539 30.95 40.54 -5.24
CA GLU A 539 31.32 41.95 -5.11
C GLU A 539 32.74 42.16 -4.51
N GLU A 540 33.18 41.24 -3.63
CA GLU A 540 34.55 41.26 -3.08
C GLU A 540 35.62 40.83 -4.12
N LYS A 541 35.26 40.02 -5.10
CA LYS A 541 36.16 39.54 -6.15
C LYS A 541 36.29 40.47 -7.37
N ASP A 542 35.43 41.48 -7.51
CA ASP A 542 35.51 42.47 -8.60
C ASP A 542 35.66 43.91 -8.07
N PRO A 543 36.90 44.38 -7.82
CA PRO A 543 37.15 45.73 -7.28
C PRO A 543 36.74 46.85 -8.24
N LYS A 544 36.42 46.57 -9.51
CA LYS A 544 35.94 47.56 -10.48
C LYS A 544 34.46 47.93 -10.28
N ALA A 545 33.66 47.04 -9.67
CA ALA A 545 32.26 47.30 -9.40
C ALA A 545 32.05 48.34 -8.28
N LYS A 546 32.97 48.43 -7.31
CA LYS A 546 32.90 49.43 -6.21
C LYS A 546 33.10 50.89 -6.68
N LYS A 547 33.87 51.13 -7.77
CA LYS A 547 34.08 52.50 -8.27
C LYS A 547 32.93 53.03 -9.12
N ALA A 548 32.02 52.18 -9.61
CA ALA A 548 30.89 52.63 -10.42
C ALA A 548 29.71 53.16 -9.60
N ASN A 549 29.63 52.79 -8.32
CA ASN A 549 28.55 53.24 -7.44
C ASN A 549 28.88 54.54 -6.67
N GLU A 550 30.15 55.00 -6.65
CA GLU A 550 30.55 56.26 -6.02
C GLU A 550 30.43 57.47 -6.94
N LEU A 551 30.08 57.28 -8.22
CA LEU A 551 29.93 58.38 -9.21
C LEU A 551 28.45 58.48 -9.66
N LYS A 552 27.55 58.80 -8.75
CA LYS A 552 26.24 59.38 -9.10
C LYS A 552 26.29 60.86 -8.83
N PRO A 553 26.14 61.73 -9.87
CA PRO A 553 26.08 63.19 -9.63
C PRO A 553 24.80 63.56 -8.93
N VAL A 554 24.97 64.40 -7.91
CA VAL A 554 23.89 65.14 -7.26
C VAL A 554 23.29 66.06 -8.32
N ILE A 555 22.12 65.77 -8.83
CA ILE A 555 21.32 66.73 -9.61
C ILE A 555 20.45 67.48 -8.61
N GLN A 556 20.86 68.75 -8.40
CA GLN A 556 20.05 69.74 -7.73
C GLN A 556 18.76 70.02 -8.50
N SER A 557 17.66 70.03 -7.78
CA SER A 557 16.38 70.57 -8.20
C SER A 557 16.53 72.05 -8.59
N LYS A 558 16.03 72.44 -9.76
CA LYS A 558 15.58 73.80 -10.03
C LYS A 558 14.15 73.70 -10.55
N ASP A 559 13.37 74.48 -9.86
CA ASP A 559 11.97 74.79 -10.09
C ASP A 559 11.70 75.39 -11.47
N GLU A 560 10.39 75.47 -11.74
CA GLU A 560 9.67 76.40 -12.66
C GLU A 560 9.23 75.86 -14.03
N LEU A 561 8.00 75.67 -14.11
CA LEU A 561 6.79 76.09 -14.84
C LEU A 561 5.89 74.93 -15.22
#